data_08799f7a813c686a6b736ffb81f72c71
#
_entry.id   08799f7a813c686a6b736ffb81f72c71
#
_cell.length_a   1.000
_cell.length_b   1.000
_cell.length_c   1.000
_cell.angle_alpha   90.00
_cell.angle_beta   90.00
_cell.angle_gamma   90.00
#
_symmetry.space_group_name_H-M   'P 1'
#
loop_
_entity.id
_entity.type
_entity.pdbx_description
1 polymer ?
#
loop_
_entity_poly.entity_id
_entity_poly.type
_entity_poly.pdbx_seq_one_letter_code
_entity_poly.pdbx_strand_id
1 'polypeptide(L)'
;IGMVVRVHPEPLIAHATTDDDPQRSDQVLTSTLAEFTAPQLAQSFAIARPLFISTAEHTLAAQRVLEQLQQPFVLAERHSAHLYCTTLLADALDHTAIAFTPQWQQVNAPFFSGEYLFPHAFAHHPDIEWLYHSNNIQ
;
A
#
# COMPACT_ATOMS: atom_id res chain seq x y z
N ILE A 1 0.88 1.44 -4.48
CA ILE A 1 1.38 1.71 -3.12
C ILE A 1 1.77 0.40 -2.44
N GLY A 2 2.81 0.42 -1.62
CA GLY A 2 3.29 -0.72 -0.85
C GLY A 2 3.94 -0.28 0.45
N MET A 3 4.23 -1.22 1.32
CA MET A 3 4.88 -0.99 2.61
C MET A 3 6.26 -1.62 2.62
N VAL A 4 7.28 -0.87 3.02
CA VAL A 4 8.62 -1.43 3.27
C VAL A 4 8.55 -2.29 4.53
N VAL A 5 8.73 -3.59 4.38
CA VAL A 5 8.64 -4.56 5.48
C VAL A 5 10.02 -5.06 5.95
N ARG A 6 11.05 -4.77 5.19
CA ARG A 6 12.44 -5.07 5.54
C ARG A 6 13.34 -4.06 4.84
N VAL A 7 14.42 -3.64 5.50
CA VAL A 7 15.39 -2.68 4.96
C VAL A 7 16.69 -3.38 4.54
N HIS A 8 17.17 -4.31 5.34
CA HIS A 8 18.45 -5.01 5.11
C HIS A 8 18.24 -6.51 4.85
N PRO A 9 19.07 -7.16 4.02
CA PRO A 9 20.20 -6.62 3.24
C PRO A 9 19.77 -5.72 2.08
N GLU A 10 18.53 -5.80 1.62
CA GLU A 10 17.93 -4.92 0.62
C GLU A 10 16.48 -4.60 0.98
N PRO A 11 15.97 -3.44 0.57
CA PRO A 11 14.57 -3.09 0.81
C PRO A 11 13.62 -4.09 0.16
N LEU A 12 12.67 -4.58 0.95
CA LEU A 12 11.60 -5.46 0.51
C LEU A 12 10.26 -4.77 0.75
N ILE A 13 9.45 -4.69 -0.29
CA ILE A 13 8.16 -4.03 -0.29
C ILE A 13 7.05 -5.08 -0.39
N ALA A 14 6.13 -5.06 0.56
CA ALA A 14 4.91 -5.86 0.48
C ALA A 14 3.78 -5.02 -0.11
N HIS A 15 3.05 -5.60 -1.06
CA HIS A 15 1.95 -4.93 -1.74
C HIS A 15 0.93 -5.94 -2.28
N ALA A 16 -0.30 -5.49 -2.45
CA ALA A 16 -1.33 -6.23 -3.17
C ALA A 16 -1.34 -5.75 -4.63
N THR A 17 -1.25 -6.66 -5.57
CA THR A 17 -1.11 -6.32 -6.99
C THR A 17 -1.92 -7.22 -7.91
N THR A 18 -2.30 -6.66 -9.06
CA THR A 18 -2.80 -7.35 -10.24
C THR A 18 -1.69 -7.42 -11.26
N ASP A 19 -0.63 -8.14 -10.94
CA ASP A 19 0.48 -8.29 -11.84
C ASP A 19 0.11 -9.34 -12.92
N ASP A 20 0.20 -8.97 -14.18
CA ASP A 20 -0.15 -9.85 -15.32
C ASP A 20 0.85 -11.01 -15.52
N ASP A 21 1.71 -11.27 -14.55
CA ASP A 21 2.62 -12.42 -14.58
C ASP A 21 1.83 -13.72 -14.34
N PRO A 22 1.78 -14.65 -15.33
CA PRO A 22 1.04 -15.91 -15.18
C PRO A 22 1.54 -16.81 -14.05
N GLN A 23 2.76 -16.58 -13.57
CA GLN A 23 3.37 -17.33 -12.45
C GLN A 23 3.09 -16.69 -11.09
N ARG A 24 2.60 -15.45 -11.08
CA ARG A 24 2.29 -14.68 -9.89
C ARG A 24 0.86 -14.15 -10.00
N SER A 25 -0.10 -14.99 -9.65
CA SER A 25 -1.52 -14.59 -9.65
C SER A 25 -1.76 -13.31 -8.83
N ASP A 26 -2.84 -12.62 -9.11
CA ASP A 26 -3.27 -11.42 -8.40
C ASP A 26 -3.38 -11.69 -6.90
N GLN A 27 -2.42 -11.20 -6.14
CA GLN A 27 -2.26 -11.51 -4.72
C GLN A 27 -1.41 -10.47 -3.97
N VAL A 28 -1.37 -10.62 -2.66
CA VAL A 28 -0.37 -9.95 -1.82
C VAL A 28 0.97 -10.66 -1.97
N LEU A 29 2.00 -9.92 -2.32
CA LEU A 29 3.35 -10.44 -2.51
C LEU A 29 4.42 -9.44 -2.05
N THR A 30 5.66 -9.87 -2.06
CA THR A 30 6.80 -9.00 -1.82
C THR A 30 7.63 -8.81 -3.08
N SER A 31 8.16 -7.62 -3.26
CA SER A 31 9.08 -7.25 -4.33
C SER A 31 10.28 -6.51 -3.76
N THR A 32 11.44 -6.61 -4.41
CA THR A 32 12.55 -5.73 -4.11
C THR A 32 12.21 -4.30 -4.53
N LEU A 33 12.93 -3.32 -4.02
CA LEU A 33 12.74 -1.93 -4.43
C LEU A 33 12.92 -1.76 -5.94
N ALA A 34 13.91 -2.43 -6.52
CA ALA A 34 14.18 -2.37 -7.96
C ALA A 34 13.03 -2.93 -8.80
N GLU A 35 12.43 -4.04 -8.37
CA GLU A 35 11.24 -4.62 -9.03
C GLU A 35 10.02 -3.70 -8.88
N PHE A 36 9.77 -3.21 -7.68
CA PHE A 36 8.61 -2.36 -7.37
C PHE A 36 8.64 -1.03 -8.12
N THR A 37 9.83 -0.47 -8.33
CA THR A 37 10.04 0.82 -9.00
C THR A 37 10.54 0.69 -10.44
N ALA A 38 10.45 -0.50 -11.02
CA ALA A 38 10.90 -0.74 -12.39
C ALA A 38 10.23 0.24 -13.37
N PRO A 39 10.98 0.85 -14.31
CA PRO A 39 10.48 1.93 -15.18
C PRO A 39 9.25 1.57 -16.00
N GLN A 40 9.08 0.28 -16.32
CA GLN A 40 7.89 -0.22 -17.03
C GLN A 40 6.63 -0.25 -16.15
N LEU A 41 6.80 -0.22 -14.82
CA LEU A 41 5.69 -0.27 -13.85
C LEU A 41 5.43 1.08 -13.19
N ALA A 42 6.48 1.90 -13.02
CA ALA A 42 6.38 3.18 -12.33
C ALA A 42 7.18 4.26 -13.06
N GLN A 43 6.50 5.27 -13.59
CA GLN A 43 7.17 6.43 -14.19
C GLN A 43 7.83 7.32 -13.13
N SER A 44 7.25 7.35 -11.95
CA SER A 44 7.79 8.05 -10.79
C SER A 44 7.37 7.33 -9.51
N PHE A 45 8.15 7.51 -8.46
CA PHE A 45 7.82 6.99 -7.14
C PHE A 45 8.29 7.94 -6.04
N ALA A 46 7.71 7.77 -4.87
CA ALA A 46 8.11 8.50 -3.68
C ALA A 46 8.15 7.54 -2.47
N ILE A 47 8.96 7.87 -1.49
CA ILE A 47 9.06 7.15 -0.23
C ILE A 47 8.65 8.10 0.88
N ALA A 48 7.72 7.66 1.71
CA ALA A 48 7.23 8.42 2.85
C ALA A 48 7.29 7.60 4.14
N ARG A 49 7.44 8.30 5.26
CA ARG A 49 7.39 7.72 6.61
C ARG A 49 6.19 8.29 7.34
N PRO A 50 5.27 7.48 7.85
CA PRO A 50 4.25 7.96 8.76
C PRO A 50 4.89 8.36 10.11
N LEU A 51 4.61 9.56 10.57
CA LEU A 51 5.10 10.08 11.86
C LEU A 51 4.11 9.82 13.02
N PHE A 52 2.89 9.40 12.70
CA PHE A 52 1.84 9.13 13.68
C PHE A 52 1.92 7.75 14.33
N ILE A 53 2.91 6.94 13.96
CA ILE A 53 3.16 5.61 14.57
C ILE A 53 4.59 5.51 15.07
N SER A 54 4.78 4.77 16.17
CA SER A 54 6.10 4.50 16.75
C SER A 54 6.87 3.45 15.94
N THR A 55 8.17 3.31 16.20
CA THR A 55 9.00 2.26 15.59
C THR A 55 8.44 0.85 15.87
N ALA A 56 7.94 0.60 17.10
CA ALA A 56 7.32 -0.67 17.45
C ALA A 56 6.04 -0.92 16.64
N GLU A 57 5.22 0.10 16.44
CA GLU A 57 4.00 0.01 15.64
C GLU A 57 4.30 -0.19 14.14
N HIS A 58 5.38 0.41 13.62
CA HIS A 58 5.88 0.11 12.27
C HIS A 58 6.19 -1.39 12.10
N THR A 59 6.88 -1.96 13.09
CA THR A 59 7.21 -3.40 13.07
C THR A 59 5.96 -4.27 13.09
N LEU A 60 4.98 -3.93 13.93
CA LEU A 60 3.71 -4.65 14.01
C LEU A 60 2.90 -4.51 12.71
N ALA A 61 2.84 -3.33 12.13
CA ALA A 61 2.17 -3.11 10.84
C ALA A 61 2.83 -3.94 9.72
N ALA A 62 4.14 -3.97 9.65
CA ALA A 62 4.88 -4.80 8.70
C ALA A 62 4.59 -6.29 8.89
N GLN A 63 4.53 -6.79 10.12
CA GLN A 63 4.15 -8.18 10.41
C GLN A 63 2.73 -8.49 9.93
N ARG A 64 1.77 -7.60 10.15
CA ARG A 64 0.38 -7.78 9.70
C ARG A 64 0.27 -7.85 8.19
N VAL A 65 0.99 -7.00 7.48
CA VAL A 65 1.05 -7.06 6.01
C VAL A 65 1.63 -8.41 5.57
N LEU A 66 2.72 -8.87 6.20
CA LEU A 66 3.35 -10.15 5.87
C LEU A 66 2.44 -11.36 6.15
N GLU A 67 1.56 -11.28 7.13
CA GLU A 67 0.55 -12.33 7.41
C GLU A 67 -0.48 -12.47 6.27
N GLN A 68 -0.61 -11.45 5.42
CA GLN A 68 -1.53 -11.46 4.27
C GLN A 68 -0.89 -11.98 2.99
N LEU A 69 0.39 -12.37 3.00
CA LEU A 69 1.06 -12.90 1.81
C LEU A 69 0.27 -14.05 1.19
N GLN A 70 0.18 -14.05 -0.14
CA GLN A 70 -0.55 -15.01 -0.96
C GLN A 70 -2.09 -14.91 -0.87
N GLN A 71 -2.63 -14.00 -0.06
CA GLN A 71 -4.06 -13.74 -0.10
C GLN A 71 -4.45 -13.12 -1.45
N PRO A 72 -5.61 -13.51 -2.02
CA PRO A 72 -6.04 -13.00 -3.31
C PRO A 72 -6.28 -11.48 -3.29
N PHE A 73 -5.90 -10.80 -4.36
CA PHE A 73 -6.29 -9.41 -4.61
C PHE A 73 -7.79 -9.36 -4.91
N VAL A 74 -8.51 -8.53 -4.16
CA VAL A 74 -9.95 -8.33 -4.34
C VAL A 74 -10.25 -6.84 -4.34
N LEU A 75 -10.50 -6.26 -5.50
CA LEU A 75 -10.95 -4.89 -5.64
C LEU A 75 -12.48 -4.85 -5.49
N ALA A 76 -12.95 -4.44 -4.33
CA ALA A 76 -14.36 -4.29 -4.04
C ALA A 76 -14.61 -3.05 -3.18
N GLU A 77 -15.86 -2.60 -3.16
CA GLU A 77 -16.26 -1.45 -2.38
C GLU A 77 -16.16 -1.70 -0.86
N ARG A 78 -16.18 -0.64 -0.07
CA ARG A 78 -15.88 -0.62 1.36
C ARG A 78 -16.64 -1.65 2.20
N HIS A 79 -17.91 -1.88 1.88
CA HIS A 79 -18.80 -2.74 2.66
C HIS A 79 -18.81 -4.20 2.19
N SER A 80 -18.05 -4.51 1.15
CA SER A 80 -17.83 -5.87 0.64
C SER A 80 -16.47 -6.39 1.07
N ALA A 81 -16.25 -7.68 1.01
CA ALA A 81 -14.93 -8.26 1.24
C ALA A 81 -13.93 -7.70 0.19
N HIS A 82 -12.86 -7.08 0.65
CA HIS A 82 -11.86 -6.45 -0.21
C HIS A 82 -10.45 -6.65 0.33
N LEU A 83 -9.49 -6.71 -0.58
CA LEU A 83 -8.06 -6.70 -0.27
C LEU A 83 -7.30 -6.19 -1.50
N TYR A 84 -6.97 -4.91 -1.50
CA TYR A 84 -6.19 -4.28 -2.56
C TYR A 84 -5.10 -3.35 -1.97
N CYS A 85 -4.30 -2.74 -2.79
CA CYS A 85 -3.05 -2.11 -2.37
C CYS A 85 -3.20 -1.14 -1.18
N THR A 86 -4.23 -0.32 -1.17
CA THR A 86 -4.46 0.68 -0.10
C THR A 86 -5.13 0.08 1.12
N THR A 87 -6.07 -0.84 0.95
CA THR A 87 -6.75 -1.49 2.09
C THR A 87 -5.82 -2.42 2.85
N LEU A 88 -4.88 -3.07 2.19
CA LEU A 88 -3.83 -3.85 2.84
C LEU A 88 -3.06 -3.00 3.86
N LEU A 89 -2.66 -1.79 3.47
CA LEU A 89 -1.93 -0.87 4.35
C LEU A 89 -2.84 -0.27 5.43
N ALA A 90 -4.04 0.14 5.07
CA ALA A 90 -5.00 0.69 6.01
C ALA A 90 -5.33 -0.29 7.14
N ASP A 91 -5.59 -1.55 6.81
CA ASP A 91 -5.87 -2.60 7.79
C ASP A 91 -4.68 -2.85 8.72
N ALA A 92 -3.46 -2.79 8.19
CA ALA A 92 -2.24 -2.93 9.00
C ALA A 92 -2.08 -1.75 9.98
N LEU A 93 -2.46 -0.54 9.58
CA LEU A 93 -2.33 0.68 10.39
C LEU A 93 -3.52 0.88 11.35
N ASP A 94 -4.66 0.27 11.11
CA ASP A 94 -5.85 0.41 11.97
C ASP A 94 -5.65 -0.11 13.40
N HIS A 95 -4.66 -0.95 13.59
CA HIS A 95 -4.32 -1.54 14.89
C HIS A 95 -3.21 -0.79 15.64
N THR A 96 -2.87 0.41 15.20
CA THR A 96 -1.92 1.27 15.89
C THR A 96 -2.59 2.08 17.00
N ALA A 97 -1.81 2.62 17.94
CA ALA A 97 -2.33 3.39 19.07
C ALA A 97 -3.06 4.66 18.64
N ILE A 98 -2.66 5.25 17.53
CA ILE A 98 -3.36 6.36 16.88
C ILE A 98 -4.09 5.79 15.68
N ALA A 99 -5.41 5.73 15.75
CA ALA A 99 -6.22 5.19 14.66
C ALA A 99 -5.96 5.94 13.36
N PHE A 100 -5.55 5.20 12.34
CA PHE A 100 -5.50 5.71 10.98
C PHE A 100 -6.90 5.67 10.37
N THR A 101 -7.48 6.84 10.16
CA THR A 101 -8.82 7.00 9.59
C THR A 101 -8.75 7.62 8.20
N PRO A 102 -8.46 6.84 7.17
CA PRO A 102 -8.34 7.36 5.81
C PRO A 102 -9.70 7.78 5.25
N GLN A 103 -9.67 8.76 4.36
CA GLN A 103 -10.87 9.19 3.64
C GLN A 103 -11.16 8.25 2.48
N TRP A 104 -12.29 7.58 2.55
CA TRP A 104 -12.85 6.82 1.45
C TRP A 104 -13.55 7.75 0.47
N GLN A 105 -13.50 7.40 -0.81
CA GLN A 105 -14.12 8.19 -1.87
C GLN A 105 -15.27 7.44 -2.53
N GLN A 106 -16.37 8.15 -2.73
CA GLN A 106 -17.50 7.65 -3.51
C GLN A 106 -17.14 7.67 -5.00
N VAL A 107 -17.24 6.52 -5.63
CA VAL A 107 -17.12 6.35 -7.09
C VAL A 107 -18.49 5.99 -7.64
N ASN A 108 -18.92 6.68 -8.69
CA ASN A 108 -20.17 6.45 -9.40
C ASN A 108 -19.87 6.24 -10.89
N ALA A 109 -19.46 5.04 -11.25
CA ALA A 109 -19.22 4.66 -12.63
C ALA A 109 -19.99 3.37 -12.96
N PRO A 110 -20.37 3.14 -14.24
CA PRO A 110 -20.97 1.88 -14.64
C PRO A 110 -20.05 0.71 -14.27
N PHE A 111 -20.61 -0.32 -13.61
CA PHE A 111 -19.90 -1.53 -13.16
C PHE A 111 -18.83 -1.31 -12.06
N PHE A 112 -18.61 -0.06 -11.63
CA PHE A 112 -17.66 0.28 -10.59
C PHE A 112 -18.24 1.42 -9.74
N SER A 113 -19.02 1.09 -8.74
CA SER A 113 -19.63 2.07 -7.83
C SER A 113 -19.49 1.64 -6.38
N GLY A 114 -19.45 2.62 -5.47
CA GLY A 114 -19.26 2.41 -4.05
C GLY A 114 -18.15 3.28 -3.49
N GLU A 115 -17.78 3.03 -2.24
CA GLU A 115 -16.66 3.72 -1.60
C GLU A 115 -15.37 2.93 -1.76
N TYR A 116 -14.32 3.60 -2.23
CA TYR A 116 -12.99 3.05 -2.44
C TYR A 116 -11.91 3.89 -1.78
N LEU A 117 -10.83 3.24 -1.37
CA LEU A 117 -9.68 3.89 -0.77
C LEU A 117 -8.57 4.07 -1.81
N PHE A 118 -8.14 5.31 -2.03
CA PHE A 118 -7.11 5.66 -3.00
C PHE A 118 -5.78 6.03 -2.33
N PRO A 119 -4.63 5.88 -3.02
CA PRO A 119 -3.32 6.19 -2.47
C PRO A 119 -3.16 7.60 -1.90
N HIS A 120 -3.85 8.59 -2.46
CA HIS A 120 -3.75 9.97 -1.97
C HIS A 120 -4.30 10.15 -0.54
N ALA A 121 -5.12 9.24 -0.03
CA ALA A 121 -5.54 9.25 1.37
C ALA A 121 -4.34 9.11 2.33
N PHE A 122 -3.29 8.42 1.90
CA PHE A 122 -2.02 8.33 2.61
C PHE A 122 -1.12 9.53 2.32
N ALA A 123 -1.00 9.91 1.06
CA ALA A 123 -0.14 10.99 0.62
C ALA A 123 -0.54 12.37 1.19
N HIS A 124 -1.82 12.57 1.46
CA HIS A 124 -2.34 13.83 2.03
C HIS A 124 -2.45 13.82 3.55
N HIS A 125 -2.01 12.76 4.22
CA HIS A 125 -1.99 12.75 5.68
C HIS A 125 -1.03 13.82 6.20
N PRO A 126 -1.42 14.66 7.18
CA PRO A 126 -0.60 15.76 7.66
C PRO A 126 0.69 15.32 8.36
N ASP A 127 0.67 14.12 8.94
CA ASP A 127 1.78 13.59 9.74
C ASP A 127 2.55 12.50 8.97
N ILE A 128 3.00 12.84 7.76
CA ILE A 128 3.95 12.05 6.99
C ILE A 128 5.20 12.87 6.66
N GLU A 129 6.33 12.20 6.63
CA GLU A 129 7.60 12.74 6.18
C GLU A 129 7.96 12.15 4.82
N TRP A 130 8.16 13.00 3.83
CA TRP A 130 8.65 12.58 2.53
C TRP A 130 10.17 12.40 2.58
N LEU A 131 10.63 11.16 2.40
CA LEU A 131 12.04 10.80 2.43
C LEU A 131 12.69 10.90 1.07
N TYR A 132 11.93 10.64 0.02
CA TYR A 132 12.44 10.60 -1.34
C TYR A 132 11.33 10.83 -2.36
N HIS A 133 11.65 11.54 -3.41
CA HIS A 133 10.87 11.63 -4.64
C HIS A 133 11.80 11.35 -5.81
N SER A 134 11.43 10.44 -6.69
CA SER A 134 12.13 10.29 -7.95
C SER A 134 11.86 11.53 -8.80
N ASN A 135 12.89 12.28 -9.11
CA ASN A 135 12.79 13.46 -9.96
C ASN A 135 12.51 13.02 -11.39
N ASN A 136 11.27 13.10 -11.78
CA ASN A 136 10.89 13.26 -13.18
C ASN A 136 9.67 14.15 -13.22
N ILE A 137 9.87 15.40 -12.81
CA ILE A 137 8.95 16.46 -13.16
C ILE A 137 9.80 17.52 -13.87
N GLN A 138 9.88 17.37 -15.14
CA GLN A 138 9.94 18.50 -16.04
C GLN A 138 8.72 18.47 -16.90
#